data_823a8dbcbeea6ffac7383ff623a3e0b7
#
_entry.id   823a8dbcbeea6ffac7383ff623a3e0b7
#
_cell.length_a   1.000
_cell.length_b   1.000
_cell.length_c   1.000
_cell.angle_alpha   90.00
_cell.angle_beta   90.00
_cell.angle_gamma   90.00
#
_symmetry.space_group_name_H-M   'P 1'
#
loop_
_entity.id
_entity.type
_entity.pdbx_description
1 polymer ?
#
loop_
_entity_poly.entity_id
_entity_poly.type
_entity_poly.pdbx_seq_one_letter_code
_entity_poly.pdbx_strand_id
1 'polypeptide(L)'
;MKIECIKEQLEEALNKANKIAGKNITLPVLSGLYLDARQNTLSIKATNLDLGISITIPVKVTEPGIVVVPAQVLSSFVSSLSKDRNITISTKGQTLEVKTSSTKTSIKTLPGDDFPVIPEIDEDKSFLIPARDLMFGIRSVVYAAAVGSIKPELASVSIKYNGESLVFAATDSFRLAEKKIRVKKAPNFKHILVPQKNAQEIVKIFDKGEEEISVSLEEHQMALRSQNIYLTSRTVEGNFPDYKQIIPKEITSKAVLLKQDLINSLKTSLIFSDTFDQLTFQLSPKGKNFEIQ
;
A
#
# COMPACT_ATOMS: atom_id res chain seq x y z
N MET A 1 24.34 -19.01 -1.41
CA MET A 1 23.82 -18.13 -0.35
C MET A 1 23.59 -18.93 0.93
N LYS A 2 24.04 -18.41 2.08
CA LYS A 2 23.71 -19.01 3.40
C LYS A 2 23.62 -17.90 4.46
N ILE A 3 22.45 -17.82 5.11
CA ILE A 3 22.14 -16.78 6.10
C ILE A 3 21.45 -17.36 7.34
N GLU A 4 21.59 -16.66 8.46
CA GLU A 4 20.79 -16.87 9.67
C GLU A 4 20.07 -15.58 10.03
N CYS A 5 18.77 -15.65 10.33
CA CYS A 5 17.95 -14.48 10.65
C CYS A 5 16.91 -14.77 11.72
N ILE A 6 16.36 -13.70 12.30
CA ILE A 6 15.26 -13.76 13.25
C ILE A 6 13.95 -13.97 12.48
N LYS A 7 13.17 -14.96 12.91
CA LYS A 7 11.91 -15.37 12.25
C LYS A 7 10.91 -14.22 12.09
N GLU A 8 10.68 -13.45 13.15
CA GLU A 8 9.69 -12.38 13.14
C GLU A 8 10.02 -11.27 12.14
N GLN A 9 11.31 -10.88 12.04
CA GLN A 9 11.76 -9.87 11.09
C GLN A 9 11.62 -10.36 9.63
N LEU A 10 12.00 -11.63 9.40
CA LEU A 10 11.85 -12.24 8.10
C LEU A 10 10.38 -12.37 7.70
N GLU A 11 9.52 -12.85 8.61
CA GLU A 11 8.08 -13.00 8.37
C GLU A 11 7.41 -11.69 8.02
N GLU A 12 7.69 -10.61 8.76
CA GLU A 12 7.14 -9.30 8.49
C GLU A 12 7.55 -8.79 7.09
N ALA A 13 8.84 -8.91 6.76
CA ALA A 13 9.37 -8.49 5.47
C ALA A 13 8.78 -9.31 4.31
N LEU A 14 8.71 -10.64 4.46
CA LEU A 14 8.12 -11.53 3.45
C LEU A 14 6.63 -11.24 3.25
N ASN A 15 5.88 -11.02 4.33
CA ASN A 15 4.45 -10.71 4.25
C ASN A 15 4.17 -9.37 3.55
N LYS A 16 5.00 -8.35 3.78
CA LYS A 16 4.90 -7.07 3.05
C LYS A 16 5.25 -7.26 1.58
N ALA A 17 6.37 -7.92 1.25
CA ALA A 17 6.80 -8.14 -0.12
C ALA A 17 5.83 -9.02 -0.92
N ASN A 18 5.26 -10.06 -0.29
CA ASN A 18 4.29 -10.96 -0.92
C ASN A 18 3.00 -10.25 -1.37
N LYS A 19 2.62 -9.12 -0.75
CA LYS A 19 1.46 -8.31 -1.19
C LYS A 19 1.70 -7.67 -2.55
N ILE A 20 2.96 -7.38 -2.89
CA ILE A 20 3.36 -6.75 -4.14
C ILE A 20 3.68 -7.78 -5.22
N ALA A 21 4.13 -8.97 -4.84
CA ALA A 21 4.45 -10.03 -5.80
C ALA A 21 3.29 -10.27 -6.78
N GLY A 22 3.60 -10.20 -8.07
CA GLY A 22 2.61 -10.31 -9.14
C GLY A 22 2.05 -11.72 -9.28
N LYS A 23 0.84 -11.81 -9.85
CA LYS A 23 0.23 -13.09 -10.27
C LYS A 23 0.22 -13.22 -11.80
N ASN A 24 1.26 -12.70 -12.45
CA ASN A 24 1.31 -12.68 -13.91
C ASN A 24 1.75 -14.05 -14.47
N ILE A 25 0.93 -14.64 -15.32
CA ILE A 25 1.21 -15.93 -15.94
C ILE A 25 2.32 -15.81 -17.00
N THR A 26 2.41 -14.66 -17.68
CA THR A 26 3.36 -14.42 -18.77
C THR A 26 4.80 -14.22 -18.26
N LEU A 27 4.96 -13.67 -17.05
CA LEU A 27 6.25 -13.46 -16.40
C LEU A 27 6.27 -14.12 -15.03
N PRO A 28 6.55 -15.43 -14.95
CA PRO A 28 6.50 -16.20 -13.71
C PRO A 28 7.44 -15.64 -12.61
N VAL A 29 8.53 -14.99 -12.98
CA VAL A 29 9.50 -14.39 -12.04
C VAL A 29 8.85 -13.32 -11.17
N LEU A 30 7.79 -12.63 -11.64
CA LEU A 30 7.04 -11.63 -10.86
C LEU A 30 6.26 -12.23 -9.69
N SER A 31 5.98 -13.54 -9.72
CA SER A 31 5.39 -14.25 -8.57
C SER A 31 6.42 -14.61 -7.50
N GLY A 32 7.68 -14.30 -7.74
CA GLY A 32 8.80 -14.58 -6.86
C GLY A 32 9.20 -13.38 -5.99
N LEU A 33 9.94 -13.70 -4.93
CA LEU A 33 10.73 -12.76 -4.15
C LEU A 33 12.19 -12.89 -4.56
N TYR A 34 12.80 -11.79 -4.90
CA TYR A 34 14.24 -11.70 -5.15
C TYR A 34 14.94 -11.45 -3.82
N LEU A 35 15.73 -12.40 -3.38
CA LEU A 35 16.49 -12.38 -2.13
C LEU A 35 17.96 -12.15 -2.46
N ASP A 36 18.54 -11.07 -1.92
CA ASP A 36 19.95 -10.74 -2.09
C ASP A 36 20.62 -10.58 -0.72
N ALA A 37 21.50 -11.50 -0.39
CA ALA A 37 22.21 -11.53 0.87
C ALA A 37 23.65 -11.03 0.70
N ARG A 38 23.96 -9.87 1.30
CA ARG A 38 25.29 -9.24 1.28
C ARG A 38 25.54 -8.44 2.56
N GLN A 39 26.78 -8.30 2.96
CA GLN A 39 27.21 -7.37 4.04
C GLN A 39 26.33 -7.43 5.31
N ASN A 40 25.98 -8.64 5.76
CA ASN A 40 25.12 -8.88 6.91
C ASN A 40 23.71 -8.29 6.79
N THR A 41 23.23 -8.11 5.57
CA THR A 41 21.85 -7.73 5.27
C THR A 41 21.21 -8.69 4.26
N LEU A 42 19.91 -8.82 4.32
CA LEU A 42 19.09 -9.47 3.32
C LEU A 42 18.15 -8.42 2.71
N SER A 43 18.33 -8.14 1.42
CA SER A 43 17.40 -7.36 0.63
C SER A 43 16.36 -8.29 0.01
N ILE A 44 15.07 -8.02 0.29
CA ILE A 44 13.92 -8.76 -0.23
C ILE A 44 13.19 -7.85 -1.18
N LYS A 45 13.14 -8.22 -2.47
CA LYS A 45 12.49 -7.39 -3.50
C LYS A 45 11.31 -8.13 -4.12
N ALA A 46 10.26 -7.37 -4.42
CA ALA A 46 9.11 -7.84 -5.18
C ALA A 46 8.59 -6.74 -6.10
N THR A 47 8.02 -7.11 -7.23
CA THR A 47 7.37 -6.17 -8.14
C THR A 47 6.27 -6.83 -8.95
N ASN A 48 5.27 -6.04 -9.32
CA ASN A 48 4.25 -6.40 -10.32
C ASN A 48 4.29 -5.48 -11.55
N LEU A 49 5.39 -4.71 -11.71
CA LEU A 49 5.67 -3.68 -12.72
C LEU A 49 4.99 -2.33 -12.48
N ASP A 50 3.88 -2.27 -11.72
CA ASP A 50 3.22 -1.02 -11.32
C ASP A 50 3.68 -0.56 -9.94
N LEU A 51 3.93 -1.54 -9.05
CA LEU A 51 4.53 -1.37 -7.73
C LEU A 51 5.84 -2.15 -7.64
N GLY A 52 6.83 -1.56 -7.01
CA GLY A 52 8.06 -2.22 -6.61
C GLY A 52 8.34 -1.99 -5.12
N ILE A 53 8.82 -3.01 -4.43
CA ILE A 53 9.23 -2.92 -3.03
C ILE A 53 10.61 -3.55 -2.82
N SER A 54 11.41 -2.92 -2.01
CA SER A 54 12.67 -3.46 -1.49
C SER A 54 12.68 -3.29 0.02
N ILE A 55 12.84 -4.39 0.74
CA ILE A 55 12.89 -4.40 2.22
C ILE A 55 14.24 -4.96 2.61
N THR A 56 14.96 -4.24 3.47
CA THR A 56 16.26 -4.67 3.97
C THR A 56 16.16 -5.03 5.44
N ILE A 57 16.57 -6.25 5.79
CA ILE A 57 16.62 -6.71 7.17
C ILE A 57 18.04 -7.12 7.56
N PRO A 58 18.44 -6.93 8.82
CA PRO A 58 19.72 -7.42 9.32
C PRO A 58 19.70 -8.94 9.43
N VAL A 59 20.75 -9.58 8.92
CA VAL A 59 20.94 -11.05 8.98
C VAL A 59 22.41 -11.36 9.14
N LYS A 60 22.74 -12.55 9.65
CA LYS A 60 24.11 -13.04 9.62
C LYS A 60 24.34 -13.76 8.29
N VAL A 61 25.20 -13.20 7.45
CA VAL A 61 25.57 -13.77 6.15
C VAL A 61 26.83 -14.63 6.32
N THR A 62 26.71 -15.92 6.06
CA THR A 62 27.85 -16.85 6.01
C THR A 62 28.38 -16.99 4.59
N GLU A 63 27.46 -17.04 3.61
CA GLU A 63 27.76 -17.10 2.18
C GLU A 63 26.84 -16.09 1.45
N PRO A 64 27.42 -15.08 0.80
CA PRO A 64 26.64 -14.15 0.01
C PRO A 64 26.00 -14.82 -1.21
N GLY A 65 24.96 -14.23 -1.78
CA GLY A 65 24.34 -14.74 -2.98
C GLY A 65 22.92 -14.24 -3.20
N ILE A 66 22.39 -14.58 -4.35
CA ILE A 66 21.09 -14.17 -4.85
C ILE A 66 20.24 -15.40 -5.17
N VAL A 67 18.94 -15.30 -4.93
CA VAL A 67 17.99 -16.34 -5.31
C VAL A 67 16.59 -15.75 -5.48
N VAL A 68 15.82 -16.28 -6.43
CA VAL A 68 14.39 -15.97 -6.58
C VAL A 68 13.57 -17.17 -6.17
N VAL A 69 12.56 -16.93 -5.33
CA VAL A 69 11.71 -18.00 -4.78
C VAL A 69 10.23 -17.63 -4.86
N PRO A 70 9.31 -18.60 -5.03
CA PRO A 70 7.88 -18.33 -5.02
C PRO A 70 7.45 -17.61 -3.74
N ALA A 71 6.91 -16.38 -3.88
CA ALA A 71 6.58 -15.49 -2.78
C ALA A 71 5.60 -16.11 -1.79
N GLN A 72 4.49 -16.63 -2.30
CA GLN A 72 3.44 -17.23 -1.48
C GLN A 72 3.93 -18.46 -0.71
N VAL A 73 4.76 -19.30 -1.34
CA VAL A 73 5.25 -20.53 -0.70
C VAL A 73 6.18 -20.21 0.46
N LEU A 74 7.17 -19.33 0.24
CA LEU A 74 8.11 -18.94 1.28
C LEU A 74 7.41 -18.21 2.42
N SER A 75 6.54 -17.22 2.11
CA SER A 75 5.82 -16.44 3.10
C SER A 75 4.91 -17.32 3.95
N SER A 76 4.09 -18.17 3.33
CA SER A 76 3.19 -19.08 4.06
C SER A 76 3.97 -20.08 4.93
N PHE A 77 5.09 -20.61 4.43
CA PHE A 77 5.91 -21.54 5.20
C PHE A 77 6.49 -20.85 6.44
N VAL A 78 7.12 -19.68 6.28
CA VAL A 78 7.71 -18.95 7.42
C VAL A 78 6.63 -18.55 8.43
N SER A 79 5.45 -18.15 7.99
CA SER A 79 4.32 -17.82 8.89
C SER A 79 3.78 -19.03 9.64
N SER A 80 3.92 -20.25 9.12
CA SER A 80 3.50 -21.48 9.80
C SER A 80 4.44 -21.91 10.93
N LEU A 81 5.64 -21.36 11.01
CA LEU A 81 6.65 -21.70 12.03
C LEU A 81 6.32 -20.98 13.34
N SER A 82 5.69 -21.67 14.29
CA SER A 82 5.18 -21.03 15.52
C SER A 82 6.18 -20.99 16.70
N LYS A 83 7.18 -21.89 16.72
CA LYS A 83 8.06 -22.11 17.89
C LYS A 83 9.51 -21.68 17.70
N ASP A 84 9.92 -21.42 16.48
CA ASP A 84 11.32 -21.16 16.16
C ASP A 84 11.60 -19.67 16.13
N ARG A 85 12.66 -19.25 16.86
CA ARG A 85 13.12 -17.85 16.87
C ARG A 85 14.08 -17.55 15.72
N ASN A 86 14.92 -18.51 15.38
CA ASN A 86 15.97 -18.35 14.37
C ASN A 86 15.72 -19.28 13.18
N ILE A 87 15.95 -18.77 11.99
CA ILE A 87 15.84 -19.50 10.73
C ILE A 87 17.16 -19.44 10.00
N THR A 88 17.61 -20.59 9.50
CA THR A 88 18.73 -20.69 8.55
C THR A 88 18.18 -20.88 7.16
N ILE A 89 18.61 -20.07 6.21
CA ILE A 89 18.26 -20.17 4.80
C ILE A 89 19.55 -20.43 4.01
N SER A 90 19.54 -21.42 3.14
CA SER A 90 20.67 -21.72 2.26
C SER A 90 20.22 -22.16 0.87
N THR A 91 21.00 -21.84 -0.16
CA THR A 91 20.77 -22.32 -1.52
C THR A 91 21.55 -23.60 -1.76
N LYS A 92 20.91 -24.60 -2.38
CA LYS A 92 21.53 -25.85 -2.80
C LYS A 92 21.04 -26.23 -4.20
N GLY A 93 21.88 -25.99 -5.21
CA GLY A 93 21.46 -26.14 -6.61
C GLY A 93 20.28 -25.22 -6.92
N GLN A 94 19.21 -25.80 -7.44
CA GLN A 94 17.96 -25.09 -7.79
C GLN A 94 16.92 -25.09 -6.66
N THR A 95 17.34 -25.19 -5.40
CA THR A 95 16.43 -25.17 -4.26
C THR A 95 16.92 -24.22 -3.19
N LEU A 96 15.97 -23.58 -2.51
CA LEU A 96 16.16 -22.87 -1.27
C LEU A 96 15.82 -23.80 -0.11
N GLU A 97 16.78 -24.12 0.71
CA GLU A 97 16.60 -24.89 1.94
C GLU A 97 16.34 -23.93 3.10
N VAL A 98 15.24 -24.14 3.80
CA VAL A 98 14.87 -23.37 5.01
C VAL A 98 14.86 -24.35 6.18
N LYS A 99 15.66 -24.04 7.21
CA LYS A 99 15.85 -24.90 8.37
C LYS A 99 15.66 -24.11 9.66
N THR A 100 14.98 -24.75 10.61
CA THR A 100 14.85 -24.31 11.99
C THR A 100 15.38 -25.40 12.93
N SER A 101 15.19 -25.26 14.23
CA SER A 101 15.54 -26.29 15.22
C SER A 101 14.73 -27.59 15.02
N SER A 102 13.48 -27.47 14.57
CA SER A 102 12.49 -28.55 14.51
C SER A 102 12.08 -28.94 13.10
N THR A 103 12.30 -28.07 12.11
CA THR A 103 11.74 -28.24 10.76
C THR A 103 12.79 -27.97 9.69
N LYS A 104 12.72 -28.73 8.61
CA LYS A 104 13.54 -28.52 7.40
C LYS A 104 12.65 -28.70 6.16
N THR A 105 12.74 -27.75 5.23
CA THR A 105 12.04 -27.82 3.94
C THR A 105 12.94 -27.36 2.81
N SER A 106 12.59 -27.74 1.60
CA SER A 106 13.26 -27.31 0.37
C SER A 106 12.22 -26.74 -0.59
N ILE A 107 12.43 -25.53 -1.06
CA ILE A 107 11.56 -24.81 -1.98
C ILE A 107 12.30 -24.69 -3.32
N LYS A 108 11.65 -25.09 -4.42
CA LYS A 108 12.22 -24.92 -5.75
C LYS A 108 12.35 -23.44 -6.09
N THR A 109 13.52 -23.02 -6.58
CA THR A 109 13.80 -21.64 -6.98
C THR A 109 13.23 -21.33 -8.36
N LEU A 110 13.05 -20.05 -8.65
CA LEU A 110 12.70 -19.53 -9.97
C LEU A 110 13.97 -19.03 -10.67
N PRO A 111 14.01 -19.00 -12.02
CA PRO A 111 15.06 -18.29 -12.75
C PRO A 111 15.09 -16.83 -12.32
N GLY A 112 16.28 -16.31 -11.98
CA GLY A 112 16.43 -14.95 -11.44
C GLY A 112 16.97 -13.92 -12.42
N ASP A 113 17.47 -14.35 -13.59
CA ASP A 113 18.15 -13.50 -14.55
C ASP A 113 17.24 -12.40 -15.12
N ASP A 114 15.94 -12.68 -15.25
CA ASP A 114 14.93 -11.76 -15.78
C ASP A 114 14.16 -11.00 -14.70
N PHE A 115 14.62 -10.99 -13.43
CA PHE A 115 13.92 -10.22 -12.40
C PHE A 115 14.04 -8.72 -12.67
N PRO A 116 12.91 -7.97 -12.79
CA PRO A 116 12.92 -6.57 -13.15
C PRO A 116 13.64 -5.71 -12.12
N VAL A 117 14.39 -4.73 -12.62
CA VAL A 117 15.01 -3.72 -11.76
C VAL A 117 13.92 -2.81 -11.20
N ILE A 118 13.90 -2.63 -9.89
CA ILE A 118 13.05 -1.63 -9.25
C ILE A 118 13.74 -0.28 -9.40
N PRO A 119 13.13 0.70 -10.09
CA PRO A 119 13.75 1.99 -10.30
C PRO A 119 13.93 2.74 -8.98
N GLU A 120 15.06 3.41 -8.83
CA GLU A 120 15.34 4.29 -7.71
C GLU A 120 15.07 5.73 -8.12
N ILE A 121 14.26 6.44 -7.34
CA ILE A 121 13.94 7.86 -7.52
C ILE A 121 14.86 8.68 -6.64
N ASP A 122 15.37 9.79 -7.18
CA ASP A 122 16.23 10.71 -6.48
C ASP A 122 15.53 11.36 -5.27
N GLU A 123 16.29 11.57 -4.19
CA GLU A 123 15.78 12.16 -2.95
C GLU A 123 15.80 13.70 -2.95
N ASP A 124 16.44 14.34 -3.92
CA ASP A 124 16.67 15.79 -3.94
C ASP A 124 15.38 16.64 -3.78
N LYS A 125 14.24 16.09 -4.17
CA LYS A 125 12.92 16.75 -4.05
C LYS A 125 11.96 16.03 -3.12
N SER A 126 12.50 15.29 -2.15
CA SER A 126 11.67 14.58 -1.18
C SER A 126 11.13 15.50 -0.09
N PHE A 127 10.06 15.07 0.55
CA PHE A 127 9.55 15.67 1.78
C PHE A 127 9.16 14.59 2.80
N LEU A 128 9.24 14.95 4.08
CA LEU A 128 8.91 14.04 5.16
C LEU A 128 7.46 14.23 5.61
N ILE A 129 6.79 13.12 5.87
CA ILE A 129 5.44 13.07 6.43
C ILE A 129 5.32 11.85 7.35
N PRO A 130 4.62 11.99 8.52
CA PRO A 130 4.31 10.81 9.33
C PRO A 130 3.53 9.77 8.53
N ALA A 131 3.98 8.50 8.60
CA ALA A 131 3.35 7.39 7.87
C ALA A 131 1.84 7.33 8.10
N ARG A 132 1.42 7.44 9.38
CA ARG A 132 0.01 7.45 9.78
C ARG A 132 -0.81 8.52 9.05
N ASP A 133 -0.24 9.71 8.85
CA ASP A 133 -0.95 10.85 8.26
C ASP A 133 -1.12 10.63 6.75
N LEU A 134 -0.08 10.18 6.05
CA LEU A 134 -0.14 9.80 4.64
C LEU A 134 -1.15 8.66 4.42
N MET A 135 -1.06 7.59 5.22
CA MET A 135 -1.98 6.45 5.11
C MET A 135 -3.42 6.85 5.45
N PHE A 136 -3.61 7.72 6.44
CA PHE A 136 -4.94 8.25 6.77
C PHE A 136 -5.53 9.08 5.63
N GLY A 137 -4.70 9.92 4.97
CA GLY A 137 -5.11 10.67 3.78
C GLY A 137 -5.60 9.77 2.66
N ILE A 138 -4.80 8.78 2.27
CA ILE A 138 -5.14 7.82 1.21
C ILE A 138 -6.38 6.99 1.59
N ARG A 139 -6.42 6.41 2.78
CA ARG A 139 -7.53 5.55 3.25
C ARG A 139 -8.86 6.29 3.30
N SER A 140 -8.82 7.58 3.62
CA SER A 140 -10.02 8.41 3.72
C SER A 140 -10.72 8.63 2.37
N VAL A 141 -10.06 8.37 1.23
CA VAL A 141 -10.61 8.67 -0.10
C VAL A 141 -10.61 7.50 -1.07
N VAL A 142 -9.69 6.53 -0.91
CA VAL A 142 -9.44 5.46 -1.90
C VAL A 142 -10.69 4.63 -2.24
N TYR A 143 -11.65 4.51 -1.32
CA TYR A 143 -12.91 3.80 -1.53
C TYR A 143 -13.83 4.48 -2.54
N ALA A 144 -13.66 5.79 -2.76
CA ALA A 144 -14.46 6.57 -3.69
C ALA A 144 -13.90 6.56 -5.13
N ALA A 145 -12.71 6.00 -5.35
CA ALA A 145 -12.15 5.86 -6.69
C ALA A 145 -12.94 4.83 -7.52
N ALA A 146 -13.02 5.04 -8.82
CA ALA A 146 -13.64 4.09 -9.73
C ALA A 146 -12.91 2.75 -9.76
N VAL A 147 -13.66 1.67 -9.98
CA VAL A 147 -13.09 0.34 -10.20
C VAL A 147 -13.00 0.08 -11.69
N GLY A 148 -11.80 -0.28 -12.16
CA GLY A 148 -11.56 -0.57 -13.58
C GLY A 148 -10.50 0.32 -14.21
N SER A 149 -10.30 0.19 -15.50
CA SER A 149 -9.22 0.88 -16.25
C SER A 149 -9.72 1.79 -17.38
N ILE A 150 -11.04 1.97 -17.53
CA ILE A 150 -11.62 2.74 -18.65
C ILE A 150 -11.26 4.23 -18.54
N LYS A 151 -11.28 4.75 -17.31
CA LYS A 151 -10.87 6.13 -16.98
C LYS A 151 -9.81 6.09 -15.89
N PRO A 152 -8.52 5.97 -16.25
CA PRO A 152 -7.45 5.80 -15.27
C PRO A 152 -7.37 6.93 -14.24
N GLU A 153 -7.74 8.16 -14.64
CA GLU A 153 -7.78 9.34 -13.76
C GLU A 153 -8.83 9.20 -12.64
N LEU A 154 -9.98 8.54 -12.92
CA LEU A 154 -11.00 8.25 -11.91
C LEU A 154 -10.69 6.99 -11.11
N ALA A 155 -9.97 6.04 -11.71
CA ALA A 155 -9.48 4.83 -11.02
C ALA A 155 -8.21 5.11 -10.19
N SER A 156 -8.02 6.35 -9.76
CA SER A 156 -6.83 6.79 -9.03
C SER A 156 -7.20 7.67 -7.83
N VAL A 157 -6.29 7.73 -6.87
CA VAL A 157 -6.29 8.74 -5.81
C VAL A 157 -5.47 9.92 -6.29
N SER A 158 -6.09 11.09 -6.37
CA SER A 158 -5.40 12.35 -6.63
C SER A 158 -4.77 12.87 -5.35
N ILE A 159 -3.50 13.23 -5.38
CA ILE A 159 -2.77 13.86 -4.30
C ILE A 159 -2.20 15.18 -4.83
N LYS A 160 -2.52 16.29 -4.16
CA LYS A 160 -2.09 17.64 -4.54
C LYS A 160 -1.60 18.40 -3.31
N TYR A 161 -0.58 19.24 -3.47
CA TYR A 161 -0.18 20.18 -2.44
C TYR A 161 -0.76 21.56 -2.73
N ASN A 162 -1.37 22.20 -1.74
CA ASN A 162 -2.01 23.50 -1.88
C ASN A 162 -1.25 24.66 -1.16
N GLY A 163 -0.02 24.41 -0.74
CA GLY A 163 0.79 25.38 0.02
C GLY A 163 0.80 25.13 1.54
N GLU A 164 -0.23 24.49 2.10
CA GLU A 164 -0.36 24.21 3.53
C GLU A 164 -0.63 22.74 3.83
N SER A 165 -1.32 22.07 2.91
CA SER A 165 -1.83 20.71 3.12
C SER A 165 -1.65 19.86 1.87
N LEU A 166 -1.46 18.56 2.06
CA LEU A 166 -1.73 17.57 1.05
C LEU A 166 -3.24 17.35 0.97
N VAL A 167 -3.79 17.51 -0.21
CA VAL A 167 -5.21 17.28 -0.51
C VAL A 167 -5.32 15.97 -1.26
N PHE A 168 -5.96 14.99 -0.65
CA PHE A 168 -6.29 13.70 -1.23
C PHE A 168 -7.73 13.77 -1.73
N ALA A 169 -7.96 13.29 -2.95
CA ALA A 169 -9.30 13.21 -3.50
C ALA A 169 -9.47 11.95 -4.36
N ALA A 170 -10.68 11.40 -4.38
CA ALA A 170 -11.06 10.33 -5.28
C ALA A 170 -12.55 10.43 -5.63
N THR A 171 -12.92 10.05 -6.84
CA THR A 171 -14.29 10.04 -7.32
C THR A 171 -14.49 8.99 -8.40
N ASP A 172 -15.68 8.41 -8.47
CA ASP A 172 -16.14 7.52 -9.54
C ASP A 172 -17.27 8.15 -10.39
N SER A 173 -17.45 9.48 -10.27
CA SER A 173 -18.53 10.30 -10.84
C SER A 173 -19.86 10.22 -10.08
N PHE A 174 -20.08 9.29 -9.18
CA PHE A 174 -21.29 9.18 -8.35
C PHE A 174 -21.04 9.64 -6.91
N ARG A 175 -19.85 9.41 -6.40
CA ARG A 175 -19.42 9.79 -5.06
C ARG A 175 -18.07 10.49 -5.13
N LEU A 176 -17.83 11.37 -4.18
CA LEU A 176 -16.59 12.13 -4.03
C LEU A 176 -16.12 12.06 -2.58
N ALA A 177 -14.84 11.81 -2.38
CA ALA A 177 -14.21 11.95 -1.09
C ALA A 177 -13.01 12.91 -1.18
N GLU A 178 -12.89 13.82 -0.23
CA GLU A 178 -11.74 14.72 -0.06
C GLU A 178 -11.21 14.64 1.37
N LYS A 179 -9.90 14.57 1.52
CA LYS A 179 -9.21 14.65 2.82
C LYS A 179 -8.02 15.59 2.72
N LYS A 180 -7.91 16.51 3.69
CA LYS A 180 -6.77 17.42 3.83
C LYS A 180 -5.91 17.00 5.02
N ILE A 181 -4.62 16.93 4.82
CA ILE A 181 -3.62 16.65 5.85
C ILE A 181 -2.61 17.77 5.85
N ARG A 182 -2.50 18.50 6.95
CA ARG A 182 -1.50 19.57 7.10
C ARG A 182 -0.10 18.97 7.11
N VAL A 183 0.80 19.58 6.35
CA VAL A 183 2.22 19.20 6.29
C VAL A 183 3.08 20.42 6.53
N LYS A 184 4.22 20.24 7.21
CA LYS A 184 5.11 21.38 7.55
C LYS A 184 5.68 22.04 6.29
N LYS A 185 6.07 21.24 5.30
CA LYS A 185 6.62 21.69 4.02
C LYS A 185 6.56 20.53 3.02
N ALA A 186 6.08 20.79 1.82
CA ALA A 186 6.26 19.90 0.69
C ALA A 186 6.72 20.71 -0.52
N PRO A 187 7.46 20.15 -1.46
CA PRO A 187 7.79 20.81 -2.71
C PRO A 187 6.51 21.16 -3.47
N ASN A 188 6.58 22.21 -4.29
CA ASN A 188 5.46 22.51 -5.17
C ASN A 188 5.44 21.50 -6.31
N PHE A 189 4.44 20.63 -6.36
CA PHE A 189 4.24 19.66 -7.42
C PHE A 189 2.82 19.78 -7.98
N LYS A 190 2.68 19.43 -9.25
CA LYS A 190 1.36 19.21 -9.83
C LYS A 190 0.69 18.05 -9.10
N HIS A 191 -0.62 17.91 -9.24
CA HIS A 191 -1.30 16.72 -8.72
C HIS A 191 -0.67 15.45 -9.32
N ILE A 192 -0.61 14.41 -8.49
CA ILE A 192 -0.23 13.06 -8.91
C ILE A 192 -1.46 12.15 -8.78
N LEU A 193 -1.56 11.19 -9.68
CA LEU A 193 -2.63 10.21 -9.69
C LEU A 193 -2.05 8.83 -9.38
N VAL A 194 -2.33 8.35 -8.17
CA VAL A 194 -1.88 7.03 -7.72
C VAL A 194 -3.01 6.03 -8.01
N PRO A 195 -2.77 4.99 -8.84
CA PRO A 195 -3.79 3.98 -9.12
C PRO A 195 -4.42 3.43 -7.84
N GLN A 196 -5.74 3.24 -7.83
CA GLN A 196 -6.49 2.76 -6.65
C GLN A 196 -5.88 1.50 -6.05
N LYS A 197 -5.52 0.52 -6.88
CA LYS A 197 -4.90 -0.74 -6.44
C LYS A 197 -3.57 -0.49 -5.73
N ASN A 198 -2.73 0.38 -6.31
CA ASN A 198 -1.44 0.72 -5.72
C ASN A 198 -1.62 1.45 -4.39
N ALA A 199 -2.54 2.43 -4.35
CA ALA A 199 -2.88 3.16 -3.13
C ALA A 199 -3.35 2.23 -1.99
N GLN A 200 -4.15 1.21 -2.30
CA GLN A 200 -4.59 0.21 -1.33
C GLN A 200 -3.44 -0.65 -0.79
N GLU A 201 -2.51 -1.08 -1.65
CA GLU A 201 -1.34 -1.86 -1.21
C GLU A 201 -0.36 -1.01 -0.41
N ILE A 202 -0.13 0.24 -0.80
CA ILE A 202 0.68 1.20 -0.03
C ILE A 202 0.15 1.32 1.40
N VAL A 203 -1.16 1.52 1.57
CA VAL A 203 -1.79 1.58 2.90
C VAL A 203 -1.53 0.32 3.70
N LYS A 204 -1.66 -0.88 3.10
CA LYS A 204 -1.45 -2.16 3.81
C LYS A 204 0.01 -2.39 4.24
N ILE A 205 0.98 -1.79 3.55
CA ILE A 205 2.41 -1.92 3.85
C ILE A 205 2.82 -1.03 5.02
N PHE A 206 2.29 0.20 5.06
CA PHE A 206 2.67 1.22 6.04
C PHE A 206 1.66 1.43 7.17
N ASP A 207 0.58 0.63 7.25
CA ASP A 207 -0.56 0.81 8.18
C ASP A 207 -0.18 0.88 9.68
N LYS A 208 0.89 0.22 10.06
CA LYS A 208 1.37 0.16 11.46
C LYS A 208 2.59 1.04 11.72
N GLY A 209 3.03 1.83 10.74
CA GLY A 209 4.22 2.67 10.87
C GLY A 209 3.93 3.93 11.67
N GLU A 210 4.64 4.14 12.78
CA GLU A 210 4.68 5.40 13.52
C GLU A 210 5.82 6.33 13.02
N GLU A 211 6.65 5.83 12.12
CA GLU A 211 7.82 6.49 11.55
C GLU A 211 7.46 7.59 10.55
N GLU A 212 8.39 8.49 10.29
CA GLU A 212 8.32 9.42 9.16
C GLU A 212 8.69 8.68 7.87
N ILE A 213 7.98 8.99 6.80
CA ILE A 213 8.24 8.51 5.44
C ILE A 213 8.75 9.67 4.61
N SER A 214 9.86 9.46 3.89
CA SER A 214 10.29 10.34 2.81
C SER A 214 9.49 10.02 1.55
N VAL A 215 8.85 11.03 0.99
CA VAL A 215 8.07 10.95 -0.25
C VAL A 215 8.82 11.68 -1.36
N SER A 216 9.23 10.96 -2.39
CA SER A 216 9.84 11.51 -3.60
C SER A 216 8.87 11.38 -4.77
N LEU A 217 8.80 12.42 -5.61
CA LEU A 217 7.88 12.49 -6.73
C LEU A 217 8.62 12.82 -8.01
N GLU A 218 8.40 12.00 -9.03
CA GLU A 218 8.81 12.23 -10.41
C GLU A 218 7.57 12.25 -11.33
N GLU A 219 7.77 12.53 -12.62
CA GLU A 219 6.70 12.71 -13.58
C GLU A 219 5.74 11.52 -13.66
N HIS A 220 6.29 10.30 -13.63
CA HIS A 220 5.52 9.06 -13.79
C HIS A 220 5.62 8.09 -12.62
N GLN A 221 6.26 8.51 -11.53
CA GLN A 221 6.55 7.65 -10.40
C GLN A 221 6.50 8.41 -9.06
N MET A 222 6.11 7.69 -8.03
CA MET A 222 6.19 8.11 -6.63
C MET A 222 7.00 7.07 -5.86
N ALA A 223 7.92 7.51 -5.02
CA ALA A 223 8.61 6.64 -4.07
C ALA A 223 8.30 7.01 -2.64
N LEU A 224 8.22 6.00 -1.80
CA LEU A 224 8.06 6.09 -0.35
C LEU A 224 9.24 5.36 0.29
N ARG A 225 9.95 6.06 1.16
CA ARG A 225 11.14 5.51 1.82
C ARG A 225 11.02 5.65 3.32
N SER A 226 11.20 4.55 4.03
CA SER A 226 11.36 4.52 5.48
C SER A 226 12.72 3.89 5.82
N GLN A 227 13.00 3.62 7.11
CA GLN A 227 14.32 3.11 7.53
C GLN A 227 14.78 1.86 6.76
N ASN A 228 13.86 0.94 6.51
CA ASN A 228 14.19 -0.36 5.91
C ASN A 228 13.33 -0.73 4.70
N ILE A 229 12.40 0.13 4.30
CA ILE A 229 11.48 -0.10 3.19
C ILE A 229 11.68 0.99 2.15
N TYR A 230 11.90 0.58 0.91
CA TYR A 230 11.77 1.39 -0.28
C TYR A 230 10.62 0.85 -1.12
N LEU A 231 9.64 1.69 -1.41
CA LEU A 231 8.50 1.34 -2.25
C LEU A 231 8.35 2.37 -3.35
N THR A 232 8.20 1.92 -4.58
CA THR A 232 7.90 2.77 -5.72
C THR A 232 6.58 2.37 -6.35
N SER A 233 5.83 3.37 -6.82
CA SER A 233 4.57 3.22 -7.54
C SER A 233 4.60 4.03 -8.82
N ARG A 234 4.18 3.41 -9.93
CA ARG A 234 3.81 4.17 -11.11
C ARG A 234 2.64 5.10 -10.79
N THR A 235 2.64 6.28 -11.40
CA THR A 235 1.51 7.23 -11.38
C THR A 235 0.83 7.23 -12.74
N VAL A 236 -0.40 7.68 -12.79
CA VAL A 236 -1.18 7.79 -14.01
C VAL A 236 -1.07 9.21 -14.54
N GLU A 237 -0.87 9.36 -15.85
CA GLU A 237 -1.04 10.62 -16.52
C GLU A 237 -2.54 10.93 -16.71
N GLY A 238 -2.89 12.20 -16.58
CA GLY A 238 -4.26 12.64 -16.80
C GLY A 238 -4.63 13.87 -15.98
N ASN A 239 -5.84 14.36 -16.23
CA ASN A 239 -6.41 15.48 -15.49
C ASN A 239 -7.51 14.97 -14.57
N PHE A 240 -7.28 15.07 -13.25
CA PHE A 240 -8.34 14.81 -12.29
C PHE A 240 -9.45 15.85 -12.43
N PRO A 241 -10.74 15.46 -12.38
CA PRO A 241 -11.85 16.40 -12.54
C PRO A 241 -11.77 17.57 -11.55
N ASP A 242 -12.16 18.77 -11.99
CA ASP A 242 -12.31 19.92 -11.11
C ASP A 242 -13.60 19.81 -10.29
N TYR A 243 -13.56 18.92 -9.31
CA TYR A 243 -14.70 18.61 -8.44
C TYR A 243 -15.11 19.76 -7.53
N LYS A 244 -14.29 20.81 -7.38
CA LYS A 244 -14.64 21.96 -6.52
C LYS A 244 -15.85 22.72 -7.05
N GLN A 245 -16.10 22.64 -8.36
CA GLN A 245 -17.24 23.29 -8.98
C GLN A 245 -18.58 22.65 -8.60
N ILE A 246 -18.59 21.35 -8.25
CA ILE A 246 -19.82 20.61 -7.90
C ILE A 246 -20.13 20.66 -6.40
N ILE A 247 -19.19 21.12 -5.57
CA ILE A 247 -19.42 21.25 -4.13
C ILE A 247 -20.30 22.50 -3.88
N PRO A 248 -21.46 22.34 -3.21
CA PRO A 248 -22.33 23.47 -2.90
C PRO A 248 -21.59 24.55 -2.10
N LYS A 249 -21.72 25.81 -2.53
CA LYS A 249 -21.12 26.96 -1.83
C LYS A 249 -21.90 27.33 -0.58
N GLU A 250 -23.21 27.10 -0.58
CA GLU A 250 -24.09 27.39 0.55
C GLU A 250 -24.56 26.09 1.20
N ILE A 251 -24.49 26.04 2.49
CA ILE A 251 -24.99 24.94 3.31
C ILE A 251 -26.31 25.39 3.93
N THR A 252 -27.41 24.77 3.55
CA THR A 252 -28.75 25.10 4.05
C THR A 252 -29.09 24.42 5.36
N SER A 253 -28.51 23.25 5.63
CA SER A 253 -28.78 22.47 6.84
C SER A 253 -27.52 21.78 7.34
N LYS A 254 -27.39 21.65 8.67
CA LYS A 254 -26.27 20.97 9.33
C LYS A 254 -26.79 20.05 10.43
N ALA A 255 -26.36 18.81 10.41
CA ALA A 255 -26.57 17.86 11.52
C ALA A 255 -25.24 17.52 12.19
N VAL A 256 -25.23 17.45 13.53
CA VAL A 256 -24.11 16.95 14.32
C VAL A 256 -24.60 15.72 15.05
N LEU A 257 -24.03 14.56 14.74
CA LEU A 257 -24.46 13.26 15.21
C LEU A 257 -23.31 12.53 15.89
N LEU A 258 -23.63 11.64 16.82
CA LEU A 258 -22.64 10.69 17.33
C LEU A 258 -22.32 9.68 16.22
N LYS A 259 -21.03 9.58 15.89
CA LYS A 259 -20.53 8.70 14.81
C LYS A 259 -21.03 7.25 14.98
N GLN A 260 -20.99 6.74 16.21
CA GLN A 260 -21.36 5.33 16.47
C GLN A 260 -22.84 5.10 16.25
N ASP A 261 -23.70 6.05 16.65
CA ASP A 261 -25.16 5.94 16.47
C ASP A 261 -25.52 5.96 14.99
N LEU A 262 -24.89 6.86 14.20
CA LEU A 262 -25.08 6.89 12.76
C LEU A 262 -24.63 5.57 12.10
N ILE A 263 -23.46 5.04 12.48
CA ILE A 263 -22.99 3.75 11.94
C ILE A 263 -23.93 2.61 12.29
N ASN A 264 -24.44 2.56 13.51
CA ASN A 264 -25.38 1.52 13.96
C ASN A 264 -26.70 1.63 13.19
N SER A 265 -27.25 2.84 13.06
CA SER A 265 -28.48 3.07 12.28
C SER A 265 -28.34 2.67 10.82
N LEU A 266 -27.23 3.06 10.17
CA LEU A 266 -26.94 2.66 8.78
C LEU A 266 -26.83 1.13 8.64
N LYS A 267 -26.14 0.45 9.56
CA LYS A 267 -26.05 -1.03 9.55
C LYS A 267 -27.41 -1.70 9.71
N THR A 268 -28.27 -1.14 10.57
CA THR A 268 -29.62 -1.66 10.76
C THR A 268 -30.47 -1.43 9.53
N SER A 269 -30.38 -0.25 8.90
CA SER A 269 -31.12 0.07 7.68
C SER A 269 -30.73 -0.82 6.50
N LEU A 270 -29.46 -1.21 6.38
CA LEU A 270 -29.00 -2.15 5.35
C LEU A 270 -29.66 -3.53 5.41
N ILE A 271 -30.19 -3.96 6.57
CA ILE A 271 -30.90 -5.25 6.71
C ILE A 271 -32.24 -5.19 5.97
N PHE A 272 -32.82 -4.01 5.84
CA PHE A 272 -34.17 -3.78 5.25
C PHE A 272 -34.07 -3.08 3.89
N SER A 273 -32.87 -2.74 3.40
CA SER A 273 -32.67 -2.10 2.11
C SER A 273 -32.98 -3.06 0.96
N ASP A 274 -33.36 -2.50 -0.18
CA ASP A 274 -33.51 -3.23 -1.43
C ASP A 274 -32.15 -3.48 -2.13
N THR A 275 -32.19 -3.94 -3.36
CA THR A 275 -30.99 -4.20 -4.17
C THR A 275 -30.17 -2.94 -4.51
N PHE A 276 -30.70 -1.76 -4.25
CA PHE A 276 -30.05 -0.47 -4.52
C PHE A 276 -29.43 0.15 -3.27
N ASP A 277 -29.63 -0.43 -2.07
CA ASP A 277 -29.18 0.10 -0.79
C ASP A 277 -29.54 1.59 -0.56
N GLN A 278 -30.71 2.00 -1.06
CA GLN A 278 -31.16 3.39 -1.03
C GLN A 278 -31.69 3.76 0.34
N LEU A 279 -31.20 4.86 0.90
CA LEU A 279 -31.66 5.43 2.18
C LEU A 279 -32.03 6.90 1.99
N THR A 280 -33.10 7.32 2.66
CA THR A 280 -33.55 8.72 2.71
C THR A 280 -33.19 9.33 4.04
N PHE A 281 -32.47 10.46 4.02
CA PHE A 281 -32.16 11.26 5.19
C PHE A 281 -33.11 12.44 5.30
N GLN A 282 -33.84 12.54 6.41
CA GLN A 282 -34.74 13.64 6.69
C GLN A 282 -34.24 14.46 7.88
N LEU A 283 -33.97 15.74 7.63
CA LEU A 283 -33.58 16.69 8.68
C LEU A 283 -34.75 17.64 8.98
N SER A 284 -35.13 17.69 10.25
CA SER A 284 -36.16 18.62 10.77
C SER A 284 -35.53 19.55 11.79
N PRO A 285 -34.91 20.70 11.39
CA PRO A 285 -34.15 21.57 12.33
C PRO A 285 -35.03 22.12 13.45
N LYS A 286 -36.31 22.45 13.17
CA LYS A 286 -37.28 22.93 14.18
C LYS A 286 -37.58 21.89 15.26
N GLY A 287 -37.66 20.61 14.85
CA GLY A 287 -37.92 19.49 15.77
C GLY A 287 -36.64 18.88 16.37
N LYS A 288 -35.46 19.36 15.97
CA LYS A 288 -34.16 18.74 16.31
C LYS A 288 -34.12 17.24 16.00
N ASN A 289 -34.78 16.83 14.93
CA ASN A 289 -34.93 15.44 14.55
C ASN A 289 -34.11 15.14 13.27
N PHE A 290 -33.46 13.98 13.27
CA PHE A 290 -32.75 13.39 12.14
C PHE A 290 -33.24 11.97 11.98
N GLU A 291 -33.87 11.67 10.86
CA GLU A 291 -34.45 10.36 10.56
C GLU A 291 -33.74 9.71 9.36
N ILE A 292 -33.62 8.40 9.41
CA ILE A 292 -33.12 7.56 8.31
C ILE A 292 -34.26 6.60 7.96
N GLN A 293 -34.69 6.66 6.70
CA GLN A 293 -35.76 5.83 6.13
C GLN A 293 -35.23 5.02 4.97
#